data_0c3c332adc8be9bed069807753b2869d
#
_entry.id   0c3c332adc8be9bed069807753b2869d
#
_cell.length_a   1.000
_cell.length_b   1.000
_cell.length_c   1.000
_cell.angle_alpha   90.00
_cell.angle_beta   90.00
_cell.angle_gamma   90.00
#
_symmetry.space_group_name_H-M   'P 1'
#
loop_
_entity.id
_entity.type
_entity.pdbx_description
1 polymer ?
#
loop_
_entity_poly.entity_id
_entity_poly.type
_entity_poly.pdbx_seq_one_letter_code
_entity_poly.pdbx_strand_id
1 'polypeptide(L)'
;WGSALGFNWAYEHQKSVKGICYMEAIVKKISWEDWPKDAKSIFQGFRSDAGEDLILKKNLFIEGVLPNAIIRNLTETEMDIYRKPFLKEIDRRPTLDWPRQIPINNEPEDVCKIVDDYSSWMSINEIPKLFINADPGSILTGKQREFCRKWKNQQELTVKGNHFIQEDSPNEIGEAISKWYRNL
;
A
#
# COMPACT_ATOMS: atom_id res chain seq x y z
N TRP A 1 1.28 -2.74 -2.17
CA TRP A 1 1.55 -4.17 -2.42
C TRP A 1 2.62 -4.77 -1.51
N GLY A 2 3.68 -4.03 -1.15
CA GLY A 2 4.68 -4.54 -0.21
C GLY A 2 4.09 -5.09 1.07
N SER A 3 3.04 -4.47 1.60
CA SER A 3 2.30 -4.95 2.77
C SER A 3 1.63 -6.31 2.54
N ALA A 4 0.92 -6.47 1.42
CA ALA A 4 0.22 -7.73 1.12
C ALA A 4 1.20 -8.89 0.96
N LEU A 5 2.31 -8.67 0.24
CA LEU A 5 3.38 -9.66 0.11
C LEU A 5 4.03 -9.98 1.45
N GLY A 6 4.36 -8.95 2.24
CA GLY A 6 4.97 -9.13 3.56
C GLY A 6 4.05 -9.82 4.57
N PHE A 7 2.75 -9.49 4.57
CA PHE A 7 1.78 -10.14 5.45
C PHE A 7 1.56 -11.60 5.08
N ASN A 8 1.45 -11.92 3.78
CA ASN A 8 1.33 -13.30 3.33
C ASN A 8 2.59 -14.11 3.67
N TRP A 9 3.77 -13.56 3.40
CA TRP A 9 5.01 -14.22 3.78
C TRP A 9 5.11 -14.46 5.29
N ALA A 10 4.73 -13.47 6.09
CA ALA A 10 4.72 -13.60 7.55
C ALA A 10 3.72 -14.65 8.04
N TYR A 11 2.56 -14.75 7.41
CA TYR A 11 1.57 -15.77 7.67
C TYR A 11 2.11 -17.19 7.41
N GLU A 12 2.80 -17.39 6.30
CA GLU A 12 3.38 -18.68 5.94
C GLU A 12 4.62 -19.02 6.78
N HIS A 13 5.36 -18.01 7.30
CA HIS A 13 6.66 -18.17 7.94
C HIS A 13 6.70 -17.60 9.37
N GLN A 14 5.63 -17.81 10.14
CA GLN A 14 5.38 -17.16 11.44
C GLN A 14 6.56 -17.24 12.41
N LYS A 15 7.29 -18.36 12.44
CA LYS A 15 8.45 -18.58 13.32
C LYS A 15 9.66 -17.71 12.97
N SER A 16 9.69 -17.14 11.77
CA SER A 16 10.79 -16.30 11.27
C SER A 16 10.51 -14.80 11.47
N VAL A 17 9.34 -14.44 12.00
CA VAL A 17 8.89 -13.06 12.15
C VAL A 17 9.03 -12.60 13.59
N LYS A 18 9.86 -11.59 13.85
CA LYS A 18 10.01 -10.95 15.17
C LYS A 18 9.02 -9.82 15.39
N GLY A 19 8.66 -9.10 14.33
CA GLY A 19 7.74 -7.98 14.39
C GLY A 19 7.33 -7.54 13.00
N ILE A 20 6.22 -6.80 12.90
CA ILE A 20 5.64 -6.32 11.64
C ILE A 20 5.42 -4.81 11.73
N CYS A 21 6.15 -4.05 10.91
CA CYS A 21 5.87 -2.63 10.71
C CYS A 21 5.16 -2.43 9.38
N TYR A 22 4.08 -1.65 9.39
CA TYR A 22 3.30 -1.41 8.17
C TYR A 22 2.68 -0.02 8.13
N MET A 23 2.43 0.43 6.91
CA MET A 23 1.82 1.72 6.59
C MET A 23 1.08 1.62 5.25
N GLU A 24 0.00 2.37 5.08
CA GLU A 24 -0.80 2.44 3.83
C GLU A 24 -0.99 1.05 3.16
N ALA A 25 -1.47 0.10 3.96
CA ALA A 25 -1.41 -1.34 3.72
C ALA A 25 -2.74 -1.89 3.18
N ILE A 26 -2.67 -3.01 2.46
CA ILE A 26 -3.83 -3.86 2.13
C ILE A 26 -4.10 -4.76 3.34
N VAL A 27 -4.97 -4.32 4.24
CA VAL A 27 -5.28 -5.02 5.50
C VAL A 27 -6.43 -6.00 5.38
N LYS A 28 -7.32 -5.79 4.43
CA LYS A 28 -8.44 -6.65 4.04
C LYS A 28 -8.91 -6.29 2.65
N LYS A 29 -9.80 -7.10 2.07
CA LYS A 29 -10.50 -6.76 0.83
C LYS A 29 -11.24 -5.43 0.94
N ILE A 30 -11.35 -4.71 -0.15
CA ILE A 30 -12.02 -3.42 -0.24
C ILE A 30 -13.12 -3.44 -1.32
N SER A 31 -14.14 -2.62 -1.15
CA SER A 31 -15.14 -2.38 -2.20
C SER A 31 -14.85 -1.09 -2.95
N TRP A 32 -15.41 -0.94 -4.15
CA TRP A 32 -15.36 0.33 -4.87
C TRP A 32 -16.07 1.48 -4.13
N GLU A 33 -16.95 1.16 -3.19
CA GLU A 33 -17.62 2.16 -2.34
C GLU A 33 -16.67 2.73 -1.28
N ASP A 34 -15.79 1.89 -0.75
CA ASP A 34 -14.80 2.25 0.26
C ASP A 34 -13.46 2.69 -0.36
N TRP A 35 -13.29 2.57 -1.70
CA TRP A 35 -12.09 3.03 -2.42
C TRP A 35 -12.02 4.56 -2.41
N PRO A 36 -10.81 5.18 -2.36
CA PRO A 36 -10.65 6.63 -2.42
C PRO A 36 -11.37 7.22 -3.64
N LYS A 37 -12.27 8.16 -3.40
CA LYS A 37 -13.17 8.71 -4.44
C LYS A 37 -12.39 9.30 -5.61
N ASP A 38 -11.33 10.06 -5.31
CA ASP A 38 -10.52 10.78 -6.30
C ASP A 38 -9.67 9.82 -7.16
N ALA A 39 -9.34 8.64 -6.64
CA ALA A 39 -8.59 7.60 -7.34
C ALA A 39 -9.48 6.57 -8.06
N LYS A 40 -10.80 6.56 -7.79
CA LYS A 40 -11.70 5.49 -8.25
C LYS A 40 -11.72 5.35 -9.76
N SER A 41 -11.96 6.44 -10.47
CA SER A 41 -12.09 6.42 -11.94
C SER A 41 -10.80 5.99 -12.63
N ILE A 42 -9.65 6.45 -12.15
CA ILE A 42 -8.35 6.09 -12.74
C ILE A 42 -8.02 4.61 -12.51
N PHE A 43 -8.27 4.07 -11.31
CA PHE A 43 -8.05 2.64 -11.03
C PHE A 43 -9.04 1.73 -11.76
N GLN A 44 -10.29 2.15 -11.94
CA GLN A 44 -11.24 1.45 -12.83
C GLN A 44 -10.74 1.45 -14.28
N GLY A 45 -10.18 2.58 -14.76
CA GLY A 45 -9.55 2.67 -16.07
C GLY A 45 -8.37 1.69 -16.23
N PHE A 46 -7.48 1.58 -15.23
CA PHE A 46 -6.36 0.61 -15.25
C PHE A 46 -6.81 -0.84 -15.32
N ARG A 47 -7.96 -1.16 -14.74
CA ARG A 47 -8.56 -2.51 -14.70
C ARG A 47 -9.42 -2.82 -15.93
N SER A 48 -9.69 -1.85 -16.80
CA SER A 48 -10.42 -2.01 -18.06
C SER A 48 -9.47 -2.27 -19.24
N ASP A 49 -10.05 -2.43 -20.43
CA ASP A 49 -9.30 -2.55 -21.69
C ASP A 49 -8.45 -1.31 -22.01
N ALA A 50 -8.87 -0.13 -21.50
CA ALA A 50 -8.09 1.10 -21.65
C ALA A 50 -6.77 1.10 -20.82
N GLY A 51 -6.61 0.16 -19.90
CA GLY A 51 -5.47 0.13 -18.98
C GLY A 51 -4.11 0.03 -19.68
N GLU A 52 -4.02 -0.70 -20.80
CA GLU A 52 -2.78 -0.80 -21.58
C GLU A 52 -2.38 0.56 -22.20
N ASP A 53 -3.33 1.30 -22.76
CA ASP A 53 -3.05 2.63 -23.30
C ASP A 53 -2.67 3.62 -22.17
N LEU A 54 -3.42 3.62 -21.07
CA LEU A 54 -3.19 4.51 -19.94
C LEU A 54 -1.82 4.28 -19.27
N ILE A 55 -1.43 3.04 -19.11
CA ILE A 55 -0.21 2.71 -18.38
C ILE A 55 0.97 2.46 -19.30
N LEU A 56 0.84 1.52 -20.27
CA LEU A 56 2.00 1.15 -21.09
C LEU A 56 2.43 2.30 -22.00
N LYS A 57 1.48 2.97 -22.68
CA LYS A 57 1.81 4.08 -23.57
C LYS A 57 2.00 5.40 -22.84
N LYS A 58 1.04 5.80 -21.97
CA LYS A 58 1.03 7.11 -21.32
C LYS A 58 1.79 7.17 -19.99
N ASN A 59 2.23 6.03 -19.46
CA ASN A 59 2.92 5.92 -18.15
C ASN A 59 2.17 6.60 -17.00
N LEU A 60 0.84 6.55 -17.05
CA LEU A 60 -0.01 7.35 -16.17
C LEU A 60 0.14 7.00 -14.67
N PHE A 61 0.62 5.79 -14.34
CA PHE A 61 0.90 5.44 -12.95
C PHE A 61 2.04 6.31 -12.37
N ILE A 62 3.11 6.50 -13.13
CA ILE A 62 4.28 7.31 -12.71
C ILE A 62 4.00 8.80 -12.90
N GLU A 63 3.42 9.19 -14.03
CA GLU A 63 3.22 10.62 -14.34
C GLU A 63 2.00 11.25 -13.65
N GLY A 64 1.02 10.43 -13.27
CA GLY A 64 -0.24 10.90 -12.69
C GLY A 64 -0.49 10.39 -11.28
N VAL A 65 -0.46 9.08 -11.03
CA VAL A 65 -0.82 8.54 -9.71
C VAL A 65 0.25 8.87 -8.66
N LEU A 66 1.53 8.65 -8.97
CA LEU A 66 2.62 8.85 -8.03
C LEU A 66 2.66 10.27 -7.43
N PRO A 67 2.74 11.36 -8.23
CA PRO A 67 2.85 12.70 -7.67
C PRO A 67 1.59 13.14 -6.92
N ASN A 68 0.40 12.67 -7.32
CA ASN A 68 -0.85 12.99 -6.63
C ASN A 68 -1.08 12.16 -5.35
N ALA A 69 -0.26 11.15 -5.10
CA ALA A 69 -0.31 10.31 -3.91
C ALA A 69 0.73 10.71 -2.84
N ILE A 70 1.33 11.89 -2.99
CA ILE A 70 2.33 12.51 -2.10
C ILE A 70 1.82 13.93 -1.78
N ILE A 71 2.01 14.41 -0.54
CA ILE A 71 1.58 15.77 -0.16
C ILE A 71 2.57 16.82 -0.66
N ARG A 72 3.88 16.55 -0.50
CA ARG A 72 4.91 17.45 -1.00
C ARG A 72 5.01 17.36 -2.53
N ASN A 73 5.48 18.41 -3.16
CA ASN A 73 5.82 18.35 -4.57
C ASN A 73 7.18 17.64 -4.74
N LEU A 74 7.21 16.64 -5.62
CA LEU A 74 8.47 16.08 -6.10
C LEU A 74 9.16 17.06 -7.04
N THR A 75 10.46 17.20 -6.91
CA THR A 75 11.28 17.94 -7.88
C THR A 75 11.39 17.17 -9.19
N GLU A 76 11.74 17.82 -10.29
CA GLU A 76 11.93 17.15 -11.58
C GLU A 76 13.02 16.07 -11.49
N THR A 77 14.09 16.33 -10.74
CA THR A 77 15.16 15.33 -10.50
C THR A 77 14.64 14.09 -9.79
N GLU A 78 13.77 14.24 -8.79
CA GLU A 78 13.13 13.10 -8.10
C GLU A 78 12.20 12.36 -9.05
N MET A 79 11.40 13.07 -9.83
CA MET A 79 10.54 12.45 -10.85
C MET A 79 11.34 11.67 -11.90
N ASP A 80 12.50 12.19 -12.33
CA ASP A 80 13.38 11.47 -13.25
C ASP A 80 13.93 10.17 -12.66
N ILE A 81 14.21 10.14 -11.35
CA ILE A 81 14.59 8.91 -10.66
C ILE A 81 13.44 7.89 -10.70
N TYR A 82 12.19 8.32 -10.43
CA TYR A 82 11.02 7.45 -10.52
C TYR A 82 10.72 6.99 -11.95
N ARG A 83 10.93 7.83 -12.97
CA ARG A 83 10.75 7.50 -14.39
C ARG A 83 11.76 6.48 -14.90
N LYS A 84 13.00 6.51 -14.38
CA LYS A 84 14.12 5.72 -14.89
C LYS A 84 13.84 4.22 -15.07
N PRO A 85 13.15 3.51 -14.17
CA PRO A 85 12.80 2.10 -14.37
C PRO A 85 11.69 1.88 -15.42
N PHE A 86 10.98 2.93 -15.86
CA PHE A 86 9.75 2.86 -16.66
C PHE A 86 9.85 3.62 -18.00
N LEU A 87 11.06 3.78 -18.53
CA LEU A 87 11.28 4.51 -19.79
C LEU A 87 10.69 3.77 -21.00
N LYS A 88 10.78 2.44 -21.02
CA LYS A 88 10.23 1.61 -22.10
C LYS A 88 8.85 1.10 -21.73
N GLU A 89 7.95 0.97 -22.71
CA GLU A 89 6.59 0.45 -22.49
C GLU A 89 6.56 -0.92 -21.81
N ILE A 90 7.46 -1.83 -22.21
CA ILE A 90 7.54 -3.18 -21.65
C ILE A 90 7.90 -3.15 -20.14
N ASP A 91 8.70 -2.18 -19.70
CA ASP A 91 9.14 -2.06 -18.32
C ASP A 91 7.99 -1.55 -17.40
N ARG A 92 6.92 -0.99 -18.00
CA ARG A 92 5.72 -0.50 -17.29
C ARG A 92 4.71 -1.62 -16.96
N ARG A 93 4.94 -2.84 -17.41
CA ARG A 93 4.03 -3.95 -17.17
C ARG A 93 3.66 -4.16 -15.69
N PRO A 94 4.58 -4.08 -14.72
CA PRO A 94 4.23 -4.18 -13.30
C PRO A 94 3.23 -3.12 -12.83
N THR A 95 3.32 -1.88 -13.34
CA THR A 95 2.39 -0.81 -12.96
C THR A 95 1.00 -0.96 -13.58
N LEU A 96 0.83 -1.86 -14.55
CA LEU A 96 -0.46 -2.30 -15.08
C LEU A 96 -1.01 -3.49 -14.29
N ASP A 97 -0.18 -4.51 -14.07
CA ASP A 97 -0.63 -5.77 -13.48
C ASP A 97 -0.98 -5.63 -11.99
N TRP A 98 -0.17 -4.90 -11.22
CA TRP A 98 -0.43 -4.71 -9.79
C TRP A 98 -1.77 -4.03 -9.46
N PRO A 99 -2.21 -2.95 -10.12
CA PRO A 99 -3.55 -2.40 -9.92
C PRO A 99 -4.68 -3.37 -10.28
N ARG A 100 -4.47 -4.24 -11.26
CA ARG A 100 -5.43 -5.27 -11.67
C ARG A 100 -5.61 -6.37 -10.64
N GLN A 101 -4.59 -6.60 -9.81
CA GLN A 101 -4.58 -7.63 -8.77
C GLN A 101 -5.05 -7.11 -7.39
N ILE A 102 -5.34 -5.83 -7.22
CA ILE A 102 -5.88 -5.32 -5.94
C ILE A 102 -7.23 -5.99 -5.66
N PRO A 103 -7.45 -6.57 -4.46
CA PRO A 103 -8.67 -7.32 -4.13
C PRO A 103 -9.87 -6.40 -3.90
N ILE A 104 -10.48 -5.96 -5.00
CA ILE A 104 -11.63 -5.05 -5.00
C ILE A 104 -12.88 -5.82 -5.45
N ASN A 105 -13.99 -5.70 -4.70
CA ASN A 105 -15.26 -6.37 -4.98
C ASN A 105 -15.13 -7.90 -5.15
N ASN A 106 -14.27 -8.54 -4.35
CA ASN A 106 -13.95 -9.97 -4.38
C ASN A 106 -13.24 -10.44 -5.66
N GLU A 107 -12.57 -9.57 -6.38
CA GLU A 107 -11.79 -9.88 -7.57
C GLU A 107 -10.36 -9.31 -7.48
N PRO A 108 -9.30 -10.09 -7.91
CA PRO A 108 -9.34 -11.51 -8.28
C PRO A 108 -9.58 -12.44 -7.09
N GLU A 109 -10.23 -13.58 -7.31
CA GLU A 109 -10.66 -14.49 -6.23
C GLU A 109 -9.48 -15.10 -5.45
N ASP A 110 -8.44 -15.52 -6.15
CA ASP A 110 -7.21 -16.09 -5.57
C ASP A 110 -6.50 -15.09 -4.65
N VAL A 111 -6.35 -13.83 -5.08
CA VAL A 111 -5.77 -12.76 -4.26
C VAL A 111 -6.68 -12.44 -3.08
N CYS A 112 -7.99 -12.43 -3.27
CA CYS A 112 -8.94 -12.22 -2.19
C CYS A 112 -8.80 -13.29 -1.10
N LYS A 113 -8.62 -14.55 -1.49
CA LYS A 113 -8.39 -15.65 -0.54
C LYS A 113 -7.11 -15.45 0.27
N ILE A 114 -6.01 -15.10 -0.39
CA ILE A 114 -4.71 -14.80 0.26
C ILE A 114 -4.88 -13.67 1.28
N VAL A 115 -5.59 -12.61 0.89
CA VAL A 115 -5.84 -11.46 1.77
C VAL A 115 -6.72 -11.83 2.96
N ASP A 116 -7.75 -12.66 2.77
CA ASP A 116 -8.61 -13.13 3.86
C ASP A 116 -7.83 -14.01 4.86
N ASP A 117 -6.95 -14.89 4.35
CA ASP A 117 -6.13 -15.79 5.18
C ASP A 117 -5.18 -14.98 6.08
N TYR A 118 -4.32 -14.10 5.51
CA TYR A 118 -3.41 -13.31 6.33
C TYR A 118 -4.15 -12.28 7.21
N SER A 119 -5.24 -11.70 6.74
CA SER A 119 -6.03 -10.71 7.48
C SER A 119 -6.63 -11.32 8.75
N SER A 120 -7.17 -12.54 8.63
CA SER A 120 -7.68 -13.31 9.78
C SER A 120 -6.56 -13.60 10.79
N TRP A 121 -5.42 -14.07 10.32
CA TRP A 121 -4.25 -14.32 11.15
C TRP A 121 -3.70 -13.04 11.80
N MET A 122 -3.60 -11.94 11.07
CA MET A 122 -3.14 -10.65 11.61
C MET A 122 -4.03 -10.15 12.76
N SER A 123 -5.32 -10.49 12.74
CA SER A 123 -6.27 -10.08 13.76
C SER A 123 -6.08 -10.80 15.09
N ILE A 124 -5.52 -12.01 15.09
CA ILE A 124 -5.43 -12.87 16.27
C ILE A 124 -4.00 -13.12 16.78
N ASN A 125 -2.95 -12.98 15.94
CA ASN A 125 -1.59 -13.24 16.36
C ASN A 125 -1.05 -12.15 17.28
N GLU A 126 -0.11 -12.55 18.16
CA GLU A 126 0.51 -11.70 19.18
C GLU A 126 1.90 -11.16 18.75
N ILE A 127 2.31 -11.36 17.50
CA ILE A 127 3.56 -10.78 16.98
C ILE A 127 3.51 -9.26 17.15
N PRO A 128 4.55 -8.61 17.70
CA PRO A 128 4.59 -7.17 17.87
C PRO A 128 4.36 -6.44 16.56
N LYS A 129 3.50 -5.42 16.57
CA LYS A 129 3.17 -4.62 15.39
C LYS A 129 3.44 -3.14 15.63
N LEU A 130 3.97 -2.47 14.61
CA LEU A 130 4.01 -1.01 14.54
C LEU A 130 3.16 -0.58 13.34
N PHE A 131 2.05 0.09 13.63
CA PHE A 131 1.22 0.74 12.64
C PHE A 131 1.63 2.20 12.50
N ILE A 132 2.15 2.58 11.34
CA ILE A 132 2.40 3.98 11.01
C ILE A 132 1.19 4.48 10.22
N ASN A 133 0.35 5.23 10.91
CA ASN A 133 -0.86 5.80 10.36
C ASN A 133 -0.53 7.08 9.59
N ALA A 134 -0.97 7.18 8.35
CA ALA A 134 -0.88 8.39 7.54
C ALA A 134 -2.05 9.34 7.83
N ASP A 135 -1.77 10.63 7.94
CA ASP A 135 -2.79 11.69 8.02
C ASP A 135 -2.55 12.73 6.91
N PRO A 136 -3.47 12.90 5.96
CA PRO A 136 -4.80 12.28 5.85
C PRO A 136 -4.79 10.78 5.47
N GLY A 137 -3.71 10.26 4.84
CA GLY A 137 -3.68 8.93 4.26
C GLY A 137 -4.50 8.81 2.98
N SER A 138 -4.49 7.63 2.38
CA SER A 138 -5.23 7.36 1.14
C SER A 138 -5.97 6.03 1.20
N ILE A 139 -5.25 4.92 1.30
CA ILE A 139 -5.84 3.56 1.27
C ILE A 139 -6.26 3.11 2.67
N LEU A 140 -5.41 3.34 3.66
CA LEU A 140 -5.65 2.89 5.03
C LEU A 140 -6.43 3.94 5.82
N THR A 141 -7.66 4.21 5.37
CA THR A 141 -8.60 5.18 5.95
C THR A 141 -9.92 4.51 6.31
N GLY A 142 -10.81 5.22 7.01
CA GLY A 142 -12.16 4.74 7.34
C GLY A 142 -12.18 3.31 7.87
N LYS A 143 -13.04 2.47 7.28
CA LYS A 143 -13.23 1.07 7.70
C LYS A 143 -11.97 0.20 7.63
N GLN A 144 -11.03 0.51 6.73
CA GLN A 144 -9.76 -0.22 6.63
C GLN A 144 -8.88 0.09 7.86
N ARG A 145 -8.76 1.38 8.21
CA ARG A 145 -8.03 1.86 9.38
C ARG A 145 -8.63 1.33 10.68
N GLU A 146 -9.94 1.41 10.81
CA GLU A 146 -10.66 0.89 11.99
C GLU A 146 -10.46 -0.62 12.17
N PHE A 147 -10.37 -1.36 11.07
CA PHE A 147 -10.14 -2.79 11.11
C PHE A 147 -8.75 -3.13 11.66
N CYS A 148 -7.68 -2.57 11.09
CA CYS A 148 -6.33 -2.89 11.55
C CYS A 148 -5.98 -2.31 12.93
N ARG A 149 -6.66 -1.26 13.38
CA ARG A 149 -6.52 -0.74 14.75
C ARG A 149 -6.94 -1.74 15.84
N LYS A 150 -7.73 -2.75 15.48
CA LYS A 150 -8.17 -3.82 16.40
C LYS A 150 -7.17 -4.97 16.50
N TRP A 151 -6.09 -4.94 15.73
CA TRP A 151 -5.08 -5.98 15.77
C TRP A 151 -4.33 -5.96 17.10
N LYS A 152 -4.02 -7.15 17.61
CA LYS A 152 -3.39 -7.33 18.90
C LYS A 152 -1.92 -6.94 18.89
N ASN A 153 -1.39 -6.61 20.07
CA ASN A 153 0.01 -6.27 20.32
C ASN A 153 0.56 -5.24 19.33
N GLN A 154 -0.14 -4.11 19.21
CA GLN A 154 0.13 -3.07 18.23
C GLN A 154 0.37 -1.72 18.90
N GLN A 155 1.44 -1.06 18.47
CA GLN A 155 1.68 0.36 18.72
C GLN A 155 1.29 1.14 17.45
N GLU A 156 0.79 2.37 17.62
CA GLU A 156 0.43 3.26 16.52
C GLU A 156 1.19 4.58 16.65
N LEU A 157 1.73 5.07 15.54
CA LEU A 157 2.22 6.43 15.37
C LEU A 157 1.53 7.07 14.18
N THR A 158 1.05 8.31 14.33
CA THR A 158 0.50 9.08 13.21
C THR A 158 1.56 10.04 12.69
N VAL A 159 1.76 10.04 11.36
CA VAL A 159 2.62 10.98 10.65
C VAL A 159 1.84 11.68 9.53
N LYS A 160 2.30 12.87 9.13
CA LYS A 160 1.73 13.57 7.99
C LYS A 160 2.09 12.83 6.70
N GLY A 161 1.11 12.54 5.86
CA GLY A 161 1.37 11.88 4.58
C GLY A 161 0.13 11.43 3.84
N ASN A 162 0.30 11.15 2.56
CA ASN A 162 -0.69 10.50 1.71
C ASN A 162 -0.29 9.03 1.50
N HIS A 163 -0.50 8.42 0.32
CA HIS A 163 -0.20 7.00 0.09
C HIS A 163 1.30 6.67 0.16
N PHE A 164 2.14 7.48 -0.45
CA PHE A 164 3.59 7.30 -0.39
C PHE A 164 4.19 8.12 0.77
N ILE A 165 3.76 7.77 1.99
CA ILE A 165 4.07 8.53 3.21
C ILE A 165 5.57 8.65 3.53
N GLN A 166 6.39 7.73 3.00
CA GLN A 166 7.86 7.80 3.12
C GLN A 166 8.45 9.00 2.38
N GLU A 167 7.72 9.57 1.43
CA GLU A 167 8.12 10.81 0.76
C GLU A 167 7.74 12.06 1.58
N ASP A 168 6.71 11.94 2.40
CA ASP A 168 6.21 13.07 3.19
C ASP A 168 6.84 13.15 4.58
N SER A 169 7.10 12.01 5.24
CA SER A 169 7.58 11.93 6.64
C SER A 169 8.68 10.88 6.84
N PRO A 170 9.77 10.88 6.05
CA PRO A 170 10.81 9.86 6.11
C PRO A 170 11.53 9.77 7.46
N ASN A 171 11.80 10.93 8.09
CA ASN A 171 12.54 10.99 9.35
C ASN A 171 11.72 10.43 10.50
N GLU A 172 10.47 10.88 10.64
CA GLU A 172 9.54 10.43 11.68
C GLU A 172 9.29 8.93 11.59
N ILE A 173 9.14 8.41 10.37
CA ILE A 173 9.00 6.97 10.12
C ILE A 173 10.27 6.22 10.53
N GLY A 174 11.43 6.69 10.11
CA GLY A 174 12.72 6.07 10.41
C GLY A 174 13.02 6.03 11.91
N GLU A 175 12.78 7.13 12.62
CA GLU A 175 12.93 7.22 14.07
C GLU A 175 11.98 6.28 14.82
N ALA A 176 10.71 6.24 14.40
CA ALA A 176 9.72 5.36 15.00
C ALA A 176 10.08 3.88 14.84
N ILE A 177 10.47 3.48 13.64
CA ILE A 177 10.90 2.11 13.36
C ILE A 177 12.15 1.76 14.18
N SER A 178 13.15 2.65 14.22
CA SER A 178 14.38 2.44 14.98
C SER A 178 14.12 2.28 16.48
N LYS A 179 13.26 3.13 17.04
CA LYS A 179 12.87 3.06 18.47
C LYS A 179 12.12 1.77 18.77
N TRP A 180 11.14 1.43 17.94
CA TRP A 180 10.32 0.24 18.12
C TRP A 180 11.15 -1.04 18.00
N TYR A 181 12.02 -1.13 16.98
CA TYR A 181 12.88 -2.29 16.74
C TYR A 181 13.81 -2.62 17.91
N ARG A 182 14.32 -1.61 18.62
CA ARG A 182 15.18 -1.81 19.80
C ARG A 182 14.47 -2.45 20.99
N ASN A 183 13.13 -2.49 20.97
CA ASN A 183 12.30 -3.04 22.05
C ASN A 183 11.66 -4.39 21.66
N LEU A 184 12.04 -4.96 20.50
CA LEU A 184 11.69 -6.32 20.09
C LEU A 184 12.67 -7.36 20.68
#